data_a803056737f0a1ddaf5aa5e42ed99c88
#
_entry.id   a803056737f0a1ddaf5aa5e42ed99c88
#
_cell.length_a   1.000
_cell.length_b   1.000
_cell.length_c   1.000
_cell.angle_alpha   90.00
_cell.angle_beta   90.00
_cell.angle_gamma   90.00
#
_symmetry.space_group_name_H-M   'P 1'
#
loop_
_entity.id
_entity.type
_entity.pdbx_description
1 polymer ?
#
loop_
_entity_poly.entity_id
_entity_poly.type
_entity_poly.pdbx_seq_one_letter_code
_entity_poly.pdbx_strand_id
1 'polypeptide(L)'
;MVSELATVSTHVLDVASGKAAAGVRVTLGTRTLTTDVEGRITDLSGGGINPGSYRLLVEVGAYWGSVPHLFKTIALELELNEGRHYHVPLLISPYSCTTYRGT
;
A
#
# COMPACT_ATOMS: atom_id res chain seq x y z
N MET A 1 -11.25 -11.84 27.32
CA MET A 1 -11.60 -10.97 26.17
C MET A 1 -10.54 -11.13 25.10
N VAL A 2 -10.95 -11.31 23.88
CA VAL A 2 -10.03 -11.43 22.74
C VAL A 2 -9.85 -10.07 22.11
N SER A 3 -8.60 -9.64 21.98
CA SER A 3 -8.30 -8.45 21.18
C SER A 3 -8.40 -8.81 19.72
N GLU A 4 -9.18 -8.06 18.98
CA GLU A 4 -9.26 -8.23 17.56
C GLU A 4 -8.06 -7.56 16.89
N LEU A 5 -7.50 -8.24 15.90
CA LEU A 5 -6.36 -7.72 15.15
C LEU A 5 -6.85 -7.02 13.88
N ALA A 6 -6.08 -6.02 13.48
CA ALA A 6 -6.29 -5.34 12.21
C ALA A 6 -5.52 -6.08 11.12
N THR A 7 -6.08 -6.09 9.90
CA THR A 7 -5.39 -6.57 8.70
C THR A 7 -5.37 -5.46 7.66
N VAL A 8 -4.38 -5.49 6.78
CA VAL A 8 -4.20 -4.44 5.77
C VAL A 8 -3.91 -5.07 4.42
N SER A 9 -4.59 -4.60 3.39
CA SER A 9 -4.31 -4.95 2.01
C SER A 9 -4.11 -3.69 1.18
N THR A 10 -3.51 -3.84 0.01
CA THR A 10 -3.35 -2.74 -0.94
C THR A 10 -3.58 -3.23 -2.36
N HIS A 11 -3.84 -2.29 -3.25
CA HIS A 11 -3.95 -2.50 -4.68
C HIS A 11 -3.38 -1.27 -5.37
N VAL A 12 -2.27 -1.44 -6.08
CA VAL A 12 -1.59 -0.33 -6.73
C VAL A 12 -1.88 -0.36 -8.23
N LEU A 13 -2.46 0.72 -8.73
CA LEU A 13 -2.85 0.87 -10.12
C LEU A 13 -2.07 1.99 -10.77
N ASP A 14 -1.48 1.71 -11.93
CA ASP A 14 -0.77 2.68 -12.76
C ASP A 14 -1.80 3.31 -13.69
N VAL A 15 -2.26 4.52 -13.33
CA VAL A 15 -3.30 5.20 -14.12
C VAL A 15 -2.75 5.84 -15.39
N ALA A 16 -1.43 5.96 -15.54
CA ALA A 16 -0.83 6.43 -16.78
C ALA A 16 -0.94 5.38 -17.88
N SER A 17 -0.78 4.11 -17.54
CA SER A 17 -0.92 3.00 -18.50
C SER A 17 -2.30 2.35 -18.47
N GLY A 18 -3.07 2.57 -17.40
CA GLY A 18 -4.35 1.90 -17.18
C GLY A 18 -4.19 0.45 -16.72
N LYS A 19 -3.02 0.08 -16.20
CA LYS A 19 -2.70 -1.30 -15.80
C LYS A 19 -2.40 -1.39 -14.31
N ALA A 20 -2.46 -2.61 -13.79
CA ALA A 20 -2.01 -2.88 -12.44
C ALA A 20 -0.49 -2.65 -12.34
N ALA A 21 -0.03 -2.10 -11.21
CA ALA A 21 1.37 -1.87 -10.96
C ALA A 21 1.96 -3.09 -10.22
N ALA A 22 2.54 -4.00 -10.98
CA ALA A 22 3.19 -5.19 -10.44
C ALA A 22 4.62 -4.87 -10.00
N GLY A 23 5.11 -5.58 -8.98
CA GLY A 23 6.50 -5.46 -8.55
C GLY A 23 6.79 -4.24 -7.71
N VAL A 24 5.79 -3.59 -7.14
CA VAL A 24 5.97 -2.41 -6.26
C VAL A 24 6.21 -2.88 -4.83
N ARG A 25 7.32 -2.42 -4.23
CA ARG A 25 7.61 -2.74 -2.83
C ARG A 25 6.81 -1.85 -1.91
N VAL A 26 6.16 -2.48 -0.95
CA VAL A 26 5.31 -1.81 0.04
C VAL A 26 5.70 -2.29 1.43
N THR A 27 5.92 -1.35 2.34
CA THR A 27 6.31 -1.64 3.72
C THR A 27 5.23 -1.13 4.67
N LEU A 28 4.74 -2.00 5.53
CA LEU A 28 3.86 -1.62 6.63
C LEU A 28 4.61 -1.89 7.94
N GLY A 29 4.94 -0.82 8.65
CA GLY A 29 5.78 -0.94 9.84
C GLY A 29 7.16 -1.49 9.47
N THR A 30 7.45 -2.73 9.85
CA THR A 30 8.72 -3.40 9.55
C THR A 30 8.58 -4.49 8.49
N ARG A 31 7.38 -4.72 7.97
CA ARG A 31 7.11 -5.81 7.03
C ARG A 31 7.03 -5.29 5.61
N THR A 32 7.87 -5.82 4.74
CA THR A 32 7.93 -5.43 3.32
C THR A 32 7.47 -6.59 2.45
N LEU A 33 6.55 -6.30 1.54
CA LEU A 33 6.07 -7.23 0.52
C LEU A 33 6.06 -6.51 -0.82
N THR A 34 5.84 -7.27 -1.89
CA THR A 34 5.85 -6.74 -3.26
C THR A 34 4.51 -7.05 -3.92
N THR A 35 3.95 -6.09 -4.65
CA THR A 35 2.68 -6.31 -5.36
C THR A 35 2.82 -7.42 -6.40
N ASP A 36 1.77 -8.21 -6.54
CA ASP A 36 1.69 -9.27 -7.52
C ASP A 36 1.37 -8.74 -8.93
N VAL A 37 1.12 -9.64 -9.88
CA VAL A 37 0.84 -9.27 -11.27
C VAL A 37 -0.46 -8.45 -11.41
N GLU A 38 -1.33 -8.52 -10.41
CA GLU A 38 -2.56 -7.73 -10.39
C GLU A 38 -2.41 -6.44 -9.58
N GLY A 39 -1.21 -6.13 -9.13
CA GLY A 39 -0.94 -4.94 -8.32
C GLY A 39 -1.37 -5.08 -6.87
N ARG A 40 -1.63 -6.29 -6.40
CA ARG A 40 -2.21 -6.52 -5.07
C ARG A 40 -1.21 -7.08 -4.08
N ILE A 41 -1.41 -6.72 -2.82
CA ILE A 41 -0.87 -7.42 -1.66
C ILE A 41 -2.07 -7.68 -0.75
N THR A 42 -2.42 -8.95 -0.58
CA THR A 42 -3.65 -9.33 0.14
C THR A 42 -3.52 -9.17 1.64
N ASP A 43 -2.31 -9.29 2.17
CA ASP A 43 -2.10 -9.15 3.61
C ASP A 43 -0.70 -8.59 3.92
N LEU A 44 -0.65 -7.30 4.21
CA LEU A 44 0.57 -6.61 4.68
C LEU A 44 0.81 -6.81 6.17
N SER A 45 -0.20 -7.30 6.89
CA SER A 45 -0.15 -7.38 8.35
C SER A 45 0.38 -8.71 8.87
N GLY A 46 0.63 -9.68 7.98
CA GLY A 46 1.15 -10.98 8.39
C GLY A 46 0.19 -11.78 9.26
N GLY A 47 -1.09 -11.74 8.95
CA GLY A 47 -2.15 -12.42 9.70
C GLY A 47 -2.88 -11.52 10.68
N GLY A 48 -2.31 -10.36 10.99
CA GLY A 48 -2.96 -9.38 11.85
C GLY A 48 -1.97 -8.63 12.73
N ILE A 49 -2.29 -7.38 13.01
CA ILE A 49 -1.50 -6.50 13.88
C ILE A 49 -2.43 -5.79 14.86
N ASN A 50 -1.90 -5.36 15.98
CA ASN A 50 -2.69 -4.61 16.96
C ASN A 50 -3.17 -3.30 16.34
N PRO A 51 -4.41 -2.86 16.64
CA PRO A 51 -4.83 -1.51 16.27
C PRO A 51 -3.84 -0.47 16.79
N GLY A 52 -3.65 0.59 16.03
CA GLY A 52 -2.69 1.64 16.38
C GLY A 52 -2.26 2.43 15.14
N SER A 53 -1.20 3.20 15.31
CA SER A 53 -0.64 4.04 14.26
C SER A 53 0.49 3.30 13.53
N TYR A 54 0.43 3.32 12.20
CA TYR A 54 1.42 2.64 11.36
C TYR A 54 1.79 3.51 10.18
N ARG A 55 3.03 3.34 9.71
CA ARG A 55 3.46 3.99 8.47
C ARG A 55 3.46 2.99 7.34
N LEU A 56 2.84 3.37 6.23
CA LEU A 56 2.82 2.61 4.99
C LEU A 56 3.72 3.33 3.98
N LEU A 57 4.74 2.63 3.48
CA LEU A 57 5.67 3.16 2.48
C LEU A 57 5.48 2.42 1.17
N VAL A 58 5.31 3.17 0.08
CA VAL A 58 5.14 2.61 -1.26
C VAL A 58 6.25 3.15 -2.14
N GLU A 59 7.13 2.27 -2.64
CA GLU A 59 8.33 2.66 -3.38
C GLU A 59 8.01 2.83 -4.87
N VAL A 60 7.31 3.90 -5.19
CA VAL A 60 6.84 4.15 -6.57
C VAL A 60 7.97 4.54 -7.51
N GLY A 61 9.03 5.19 -7.00
CA GLY A 61 10.17 5.60 -7.84
C GLY A 61 10.86 4.42 -8.51
N ALA A 62 11.03 3.33 -7.78
CA ALA A 62 11.64 2.11 -8.33
C ALA A 62 10.75 1.49 -9.42
N TYR A 63 9.42 1.61 -9.27
CA TYR A 63 8.48 1.14 -10.28
C TYR A 63 8.60 1.94 -11.58
N TRP A 64 8.69 3.28 -11.48
CA TRP A 64 8.83 4.15 -12.65
C TRP A 64 10.17 3.97 -13.35
N GLY A 65 11.23 3.68 -12.59
CA GLY A 65 12.56 3.46 -13.13
C GLY A 65 13.07 4.68 -13.89
N SER A 66 13.34 4.53 -15.18
CA SER A 66 13.85 5.61 -16.05
C SER A 66 12.75 6.52 -16.60
N VAL A 67 11.48 6.20 -16.40
CA VAL A 67 10.38 7.09 -16.75
C VAL A 67 10.46 8.33 -15.85
N PRO A 68 10.47 9.55 -16.39
CA PRO A 68 10.52 10.76 -15.56
C PRO A 68 9.36 10.78 -14.57
N HIS A 69 9.69 11.05 -13.31
CA HIS A 69 8.71 11.06 -12.22
C HIS A 69 9.20 11.97 -11.10
N LEU A 70 8.32 12.33 -10.18
CA LEU A 70 8.65 13.20 -9.06
C LEU A 70 8.79 12.44 -7.74
N PHE A 71 7.86 11.50 -7.47
CA PHE A 71 7.82 10.86 -6.16
C PHE A 71 8.68 9.61 -6.12
N LYS A 72 9.59 9.55 -5.16
CA LYS A 72 10.40 8.37 -4.92
C LYS A 72 9.65 7.37 -4.06
N THR A 73 9.10 7.84 -2.95
CA THR A 73 8.37 7.03 -1.99
C THR A 73 7.13 7.78 -1.56
N ILE A 74 6.01 7.09 -1.54
CA ILE A 74 4.78 7.61 -0.94
C ILE A 74 4.70 7.08 0.48
N ALA A 75 4.63 7.97 1.45
CA ALA A 75 4.53 7.63 2.86
C ALA A 75 3.17 8.04 3.40
N LEU A 76 2.44 7.08 3.97
CA LEU A 76 1.12 7.32 4.54
C LEU A 76 1.16 6.98 6.02
N GLU A 77 0.67 7.89 6.85
CA GLU A 77 0.46 7.63 8.27
C GLU A 77 -0.96 7.10 8.44
N LEU A 78 -1.09 5.88 8.92
CA LEU A 78 -2.39 5.22 9.08
C LEU A 78 -2.77 5.13 10.54
N GLU A 79 -4.03 5.41 10.83
CA GLU A 79 -4.65 5.15 12.14
C GLU A 79 -5.57 3.95 11.99
N LEU A 80 -5.13 2.79 12.46
CA LEU A 80 -5.94 1.57 12.43
C LEU A 80 -6.67 1.48 13.78
N ASN A 81 -7.80 2.14 13.89
CA ASN A 81 -8.50 2.31 15.16
C ASN A 81 -9.22 1.06 15.65
N GLU A 82 -9.52 0.14 14.76
CA GLU A 82 -10.33 -1.03 15.07
C GLU A 82 -9.67 -2.30 14.59
N GLY A 83 -10.00 -3.42 15.23
CA GLY A 83 -9.63 -4.74 14.76
C GLY A 83 -10.51 -5.16 13.60
N ARG A 84 -10.19 -4.66 12.43
CA ARG A 84 -10.92 -4.95 11.19
C ARG A 84 -9.95 -4.98 10.01
N HIS A 85 -10.46 -5.32 8.84
CA HIS A 85 -9.68 -5.24 7.62
C HIS A 85 -9.69 -3.81 7.05
N TYR A 86 -8.51 -3.33 6.66
CA TYR A 86 -8.35 -2.03 6.00
C TYR A 86 -7.75 -2.24 4.62
N HIS A 87 -8.44 -1.78 3.60
CA HIS A 87 -7.94 -1.81 2.24
C HIS A 87 -7.48 -0.41 1.84
N VAL A 88 -6.22 -0.28 1.44
CA VAL A 88 -5.59 1.00 1.11
C VAL A 88 -5.14 0.96 -0.35
N PRO A 89 -6.02 1.30 -1.30
CA PRO A 89 -5.64 1.33 -2.71
C PRO A 89 -4.86 2.60 -3.04
N LEU A 90 -3.98 2.51 -4.04
CA LEU A 90 -3.24 3.66 -4.56
C LEU A 90 -3.38 3.72 -6.07
N LEU A 91 -3.74 4.90 -6.57
CA LEU A 91 -3.76 5.22 -7.98
C LEU A 91 -2.53 6.10 -8.24
N ILE A 92 -1.57 5.58 -8.97
CA ILE A 92 -0.30 6.28 -9.17
C ILE A 92 -0.09 6.68 -10.62
N SER A 93 0.55 7.83 -10.80
CA SER A 93 1.13 8.27 -12.06
C SER A 93 2.50 8.87 -11.76
N PRO A 94 3.33 9.19 -12.77
CA PRO A 94 4.66 9.73 -12.48
C PRO A 94 4.67 10.99 -11.60
N TYR A 95 3.61 11.78 -11.62
CA TYR A 95 3.55 13.06 -10.91
C TYR A 95 2.36 13.19 -9.95
N SER A 96 1.65 12.09 -9.66
CA SER A 96 0.51 12.16 -8.74
C SER A 96 0.28 10.82 -8.05
N CYS A 97 -0.41 10.89 -6.91
CA CYS A 97 -0.86 9.71 -6.20
C CYS A 97 -2.18 10.02 -5.52
N THR A 98 -3.14 9.15 -5.70
CA THR A 98 -4.42 9.20 -4.98
C THR A 98 -4.55 7.96 -4.14
N THR A 99 -4.93 8.12 -2.89
CA THR A 99 -5.18 7.00 -1.99
C THR A 99 -6.42 7.28 -1.17
N TYR A 100 -7.05 6.23 -0.70
CA TYR A 100 -8.28 6.33 0.09
C TYR A 100 -8.51 5.02 0.84
N ARG A 101 -9.49 5.00 1.73
CA ARG A 101 -9.87 3.76 2.38
C ARG A 101 -10.87 3.04 1.47
N GLY A 102 -10.46 1.92 0.91
CA GLY A 102 -11.35 1.01 0.22
C GLY A 102 -12.22 0.26 1.24
N THR A 103 -13.38 -0.16 0.85
CA THR A 103 -14.27 -0.90 1.77
C THR A 103 -14.25 -2.39 1.53
#